data_41212fe42650bb3f4541b0d1a6d470c4
#
_entry.id   41212fe42650bb3f4541b0d1a6d470c4
#
_cell.length_a   1.000
_cell.length_b   1.000
_cell.length_c   1.000
_cell.angle_alpha   90.00
_cell.angle_beta   90.00
_cell.angle_gamma   90.00
#
_symmetry.space_group_name_H-M   'P 1'
#
loop_
_entity.id
_entity.type
_entity.pdbx_description
1 polymer ?
#
loop_
_entity_poly.entity_id
_entity_poly.type
_entity_poly.pdbx_seq_one_letter_code
_entity_poly.pdbx_strand_id
1 'polypeptide(L)'
;MDEEKSGMKRYSWIFGGLLLLASCTGDFKDINTDLSGVTDEDLQIDYNEHGIRLGIIQQGIYFNYDYGKGKNWPFQLTQNLNADMFSGYMHDGKPLNGGSHNSDYNLQDGWNSAMWGHTYSYIFPQIYQSENATRDKHSGFFGITKILKVEVMHRVTDYYGSIVYTHFADPDAEYAPDTQEAVYKEFFCELDTAVTVLTDYVESNPEAAEFSRFDILMDGKYTSWIKFANSLRMRLAMRIALADKEKSRSEFLKAFNNEYGVLDCLLYTSPSP
;
A
#
# COMPACT_ATOMS: atom_id res chain seq x y z
N MET A 1 -64.03 34.29 -35.89
CA MET A 1 -63.25 33.26 -36.54
C MET A 1 -61.70 33.61 -36.51
N ASP A 2 -61.34 34.74 -35.88
CA ASP A 2 -59.97 35.23 -35.87
C ASP A 2 -59.19 35.05 -34.53
N GLU A 3 -59.88 34.76 -33.42
CA GLU A 3 -59.24 34.56 -32.11
C GLU A 3 -58.61 33.16 -31.97
N GLU A 4 -59.14 32.14 -32.63
CA GLU A 4 -58.62 30.77 -32.54
C GLU A 4 -57.29 30.59 -33.29
N LYS A 5 -57.00 31.40 -34.29
CA LYS A 5 -55.72 31.38 -35.01
C LYS A 5 -54.58 32.07 -34.31
N SER A 6 -54.85 32.95 -33.33
CA SER A 6 -53.83 33.65 -32.55
C SER A 6 -53.21 32.76 -31.45
N GLY A 7 -54.04 31.87 -30.85
CA GLY A 7 -53.60 30.94 -29.83
C GLY A 7 -52.58 29.89 -30.35
N MET A 8 -52.85 29.33 -31.52
CA MET A 8 -52.08 28.27 -32.13
C MET A 8 -50.65 28.73 -32.57
N LYS A 9 -50.56 30.01 -33.02
CA LYS A 9 -49.23 30.59 -33.33
C LYS A 9 -48.37 30.84 -32.12
N ARG A 10 -48.94 31.13 -30.95
CA ARG A 10 -48.23 31.40 -29.69
C ARG A 10 -47.62 30.13 -29.10
N TYR A 11 -48.28 28.98 -29.19
CA TYR A 11 -47.77 27.68 -28.71
C TYR A 11 -46.71 27.07 -29.65
N SER A 12 -46.77 27.40 -30.96
CA SER A 12 -45.77 26.91 -31.93
C SER A 12 -44.38 27.46 -31.67
N TRP A 13 -44.23 28.67 -31.13
CA TRP A 13 -42.92 29.25 -30.75
C TRP A 13 -42.38 28.65 -29.46
N ILE A 14 -43.26 28.27 -28.52
CA ILE A 14 -42.85 27.61 -27.27
C ILE A 14 -42.36 26.19 -27.55
N PHE A 15 -43.03 25.46 -28.45
CA PHE A 15 -42.60 24.11 -28.86
C PHE A 15 -41.29 24.15 -29.67
N GLY A 16 -41.07 25.15 -30.51
CA GLY A 16 -39.83 25.35 -31.23
C GLY A 16 -38.64 25.70 -30.28
N GLY A 17 -38.89 26.49 -29.24
CA GLY A 17 -37.91 26.83 -28.22
C GLY A 17 -37.52 25.65 -27.33
N LEU A 18 -38.46 24.75 -27.00
CA LEU A 18 -38.15 23.53 -26.21
C LEU A 18 -37.34 22.50 -27.01
N LEU A 19 -37.54 22.39 -28.30
CA LEU A 19 -36.77 21.48 -29.17
C LEU A 19 -35.34 21.95 -29.37
N LEU A 20 -35.05 23.24 -29.29
CA LEU A 20 -33.69 23.77 -29.37
C LEU A 20 -32.89 23.58 -28.08
N LEU A 21 -33.54 23.44 -26.94
CA LEU A 21 -32.86 23.17 -25.65
C LEU A 21 -32.51 21.68 -25.47
N ALA A 22 -33.18 20.77 -26.16
CA ALA A 22 -32.88 19.33 -26.14
C ALA A 22 -31.72 18.92 -27.05
N SER A 23 -31.31 19.78 -27.98
CA SER A 23 -30.30 19.46 -28.99
C SER A 23 -28.85 19.63 -28.53
N CYS A 24 -28.60 20.30 -27.41
CA CYS A 24 -27.22 20.59 -26.96
C CYS A 24 -26.60 19.57 -25.99
N THR A 25 -27.35 18.53 -25.59
CA THR A 25 -26.84 17.57 -24.59
C THR A 25 -26.55 16.20 -25.19
N GLY A 26 -26.81 15.96 -26.47
CA GLY A 26 -26.58 14.67 -27.12
C GLY A 26 -25.13 14.23 -27.11
N ASP A 27 -24.23 15.15 -27.36
CA ASP A 27 -22.78 14.86 -27.48
C ASP A 27 -21.98 15.22 -26.22
N PHE A 28 -22.67 15.59 -25.12
CA PHE A 28 -21.99 16.05 -23.91
C PHE A 28 -21.09 14.98 -23.32
N LYS A 29 -21.46 13.71 -23.35
CA LYS A 29 -20.65 12.60 -22.92
C LYS A 29 -19.42 12.43 -23.80
N ASP A 30 -19.58 12.47 -25.11
CA ASP A 30 -18.50 12.24 -26.08
C ASP A 30 -17.48 13.38 -26.06
N ILE A 31 -17.95 14.64 -25.91
CA ILE A 31 -17.09 15.82 -25.82
C ILE A 31 -16.34 15.90 -24.49
N ASN A 32 -16.94 15.43 -23.39
CA ASN A 32 -16.34 15.46 -22.06
C ASN A 32 -15.65 14.15 -21.67
N THR A 33 -15.67 13.13 -22.51
CA THR A 33 -14.88 11.93 -22.28
C THR A 33 -13.43 12.23 -22.64
N ASP A 34 -12.57 12.22 -21.64
CA ASP A 34 -11.12 12.33 -21.86
C ASP A 34 -10.60 11.03 -22.51
N LEU A 35 -10.47 11.05 -23.82
CA LEU A 35 -9.96 9.92 -24.62
C LEU A 35 -8.44 9.69 -24.42
N SER A 36 -7.78 10.60 -23.74
CA SER A 36 -6.35 10.46 -23.39
C SER A 36 -6.15 9.87 -21.97
N GLY A 37 -7.22 9.80 -21.19
CA GLY A 37 -7.25 9.19 -19.86
C GLY A 37 -7.29 7.67 -19.92
N VAL A 38 -6.75 7.02 -18.90
CA VAL A 38 -6.89 5.57 -18.69
C VAL A 38 -8.34 5.30 -18.25
N THR A 39 -9.08 4.49 -19.02
CA THR A 39 -10.45 4.10 -18.67
C THR A 39 -10.47 2.97 -17.62
N ASP A 40 -11.62 2.78 -16.94
CA ASP A 40 -11.79 1.64 -16.04
C ASP A 40 -11.64 0.30 -16.77
N GLU A 41 -11.97 0.24 -18.06
CA GLU A 41 -11.79 -0.93 -18.92
C GLU A 41 -10.30 -1.18 -19.20
N ASP A 42 -9.50 -0.14 -19.45
CA ASP A 42 -8.06 -0.23 -19.63
C ASP A 42 -7.37 -0.70 -18.35
N LEU A 43 -7.87 -0.29 -17.19
CA LEU A 43 -7.35 -0.73 -15.88
C LEU A 43 -7.59 -2.22 -15.63
N GLN A 44 -8.67 -2.79 -16.18
CA GLN A 44 -8.98 -4.22 -16.04
C GLN A 44 -8.12 -5.10 -16.96
N ILE A 45 -7.57 -4.52 -18.04
CA ILE A 45 -6.72 -5.26 -18.98
C ILE A 45 -5.43 -5.69 -18.25
N ASP A 46 -5.09 -6.97 -18.35
CA ASP A 46 -3.84 -7.53 -17.86
C ASP A 46 -3.53 -7.20 -16.39
N TYR A 47 -4.54 -7.15 -15.53
CA TYR A 47 -4.38 -6.87 -14.09
C TYR A 47 -3.79 -5.48 -13.76
N ASN A 48 -3.88 -4.51 -14.66
CA ASN A 48 -3.28 -3.18 -14.46
C ASN A 48 -3.76 -2.51 -13.16
N GLU A 49 -5.04 -2.57 -12.84
CA GLU A 49 -5.58 -1.98 -11.60
C GLU A 49 -4.86 -2.51 -10.36
N HIS A 50 -4.71 -3.82 -10.27
CA HIS A 50 -4.11 -4.46 -9.10
C HIS A 50 -2.59 -4.33 -9.11
N GLY A 51 -1.96 -4.56 -10.27
CA GLY A 51 -0.52 -4.55 -10.41
C GLY A 51 0.10 -3.17 -10.20
N ILE A 52 -0.47 -2.11 -10.75
CA ILE A 52 0.00 -0.72 -10.56
C ILE A 52 -0.10 -0.35 -9.08
N ARG A 53 -1.21 -0.69 -8.42
CA ARG A 53 -1.40 -0.43 -6.99
C ARG A 53 -0.36 -1.16 -6.14
N LEU A 54 -0.08 -2.44 -6.42
CA LEU A 54 0.98 -3.18 -5.75
C LEU A 54 2.37 -2.57 -6.02
N GLY A 55 2.63 -2.05 -7.21
CA GLY A 55 3.85 -1.30 -7.52
C GLY A 55 4.05 -0.09 -6.61
N ILE A 56 2.97 0.65 -6.33
CA ILE A 56 3.00 1.77 -5.37
C ILE A 56 3.30 1.26 -3.95
N ILE A 57 2.62 0.19 -3.52
CA ILE A 57 2.80 -0.37 -2.17
C ILE A 57 4.22 -0.90 -1.98
N GLN A 58 4.81 -1.56 -2.98
CA GLN A 58 6.21 -2.03 -2.93
C GLN A 58 7.21 -0.88 -2.68
N GLN A 59 6.96 0.31 -3.26
CA GLN A 59 7.79 1.49 -2.99
C GLN A 59 7.68 1.96 -1.53
N GLY A 60 6.60 1.63 -0.85
CA GLY A 60 6.42 1.90 0.57
C GLY A 60 7.44 1.21 1.47
N ILE A 61 8.03 0.10 1.06
CA ILE A 61 9.14 -0.56 1.77
C ILE A 61 10.31 0.42 1.98
N TYR A 62 10.53 1.28 1.00
CA TYR A 62 11.58 2.30 1.04
C TYR A 62 11.07 3.68 1.49
N PHE A 63 9.79 3.81 1.80
CA PHE A 63 9.14 5.10 2.07
C PHE A 63 9.41 6.17 1.01
N ASN A 64 9.50 5.76 -0.25
CA ASN A 64 9.78 6.66 -1.38
C ASN A 64 8.72 6.62 -2.49
N TYR A 65 7.50 6.35 -2.14
CA TYR A 65 6.38 5.99 -3.01
C TYR A 65 5.66 7.16 -3.67
N ASP A 66 5.86 8.38 -3.22
CA ASP A 66 5.08 9.54 -3.68
C ASP A 66 5.81 10.37 -4.74
N TYR A 67 7.09 10.20 -4.90
CA TYR A 67 7.89 11.24 -5.55
C TYR A 67 8.64 10.81 -6.78
N GLY A 68 8.54 9.58 -7.17
CA GLY A 68 9.19 9.09 -8.38
C GLY A 68 10.70 9.37 -8.42
N LYS A 69 11.25 9.38 -9.63
CA LYS A 69 12.69 9.51 -9.85
C LYS A 69 13.24 10.84 -9.33
N GLY A 70 14.26 10.77 -8.49
CA GLY A 70 14.98 11.93 -7.96
C GLY A 70 14.34 12.62 -6.76
N LYS A 71 13.24 12.07 -6.23
CA LYS A 71 12.57 12.59 -5.04
C LYS A 71 12.64 11.56 -3.92
N ASN A 72 13.62 11.68 -3.06
CA ASN A 72 13.93 10.71 -1.99
C ASN A 72 13.78 11.30 -0.57
N TRP A 73 13.18 12.46 -0.42
CA TRP A 73 13.05 13.11 0.88
C TRP A 73 12.18 12.34 1.90
N PRO A 74 11.16 11.55 1.52
CA PRO A 74 10.46 10.72 2.50
C PRO A 74 11.39 9.71 3.16
N PHE A 75 12.27 9.07 2.41
CA PHE A 75 13.31 8.18 2.96
C PHE A 75 14.28 8.95 3.85
N GLN A 76 14.71 10.14 3.43
CA GLN A 76 15.56 11.01 4.24
C GLN A 76 14.93 11.31 5.61
N LEU A 77 13.65 11.69 5.64
CA LEU A 77 12.96 12.02 6.88
C LEU A 77 12.73 10.78 7.75
N THR A 78 12.35 9.65 7.17
CA THR A 78 11.98 8.45 7.93
C THR A 78 13.19 7.61 8.34
N GLN A 79 14.24 7.59 7.54
CA GLN A 79 15.43 6.80 7.79
C GLN A 79 16.59 7.66 8.32
N ASN A 80 17.09 8.60 7.50
CA ASN A 80 18.35 9.27 7.82
C ASN A 80 18.21 10.25 9.00
N LEU A 81 17.17 11.08 9.01
CA LEU A 81 16.96 12.09 10.07
C LEU A 81 16.24 11.51 11.30
N ASN A 82 15.84 10.27 11.25
CA ASN A 82 15.17 9.56 12.34
C ASN A 82 15.95 8.31 12.78
N ALA A 83 15.68 7.17 12.14
CA ALA A 83 16.19 5.88 12.59
C ALA A 83 17.72 5.84 12.71
N ASP A 84 18.44 6.42 11.75
CA ASP A 84 19.90 6.45 11.76
C ASP A 84 20.45 7.37 12.84
N MET A 85 19.78 8.47 13.15
CA MET A 85 20.18 9.36 14.24
C MET A 85 19.88 8.77 15.61
N PHE A 86 18.68 8.21 15.82
CA PHE A 86 18.35 7.57 17.10
C PHE A 86 19.19 6.33 17.38
N SER A 87 19.55 5.57 16.36
CA SER A 87 20.40 4.38 16.51
C SER A 87 21.88 4.72 16.72
N GLY A 88 22.28 5.97 16.49
CA GLY A 88 23.68 6.40 16.56
C GLY A 88 24.52 6.00 15.34
N TYR A 89 23.91 5.46 14.28
CA TYR A 89 24.65 5.19 13.03
C TYR A 89 25.09 6.47 12.34
N MET A 90 24.31 7.53 12.48
CA MET A 90 24.64 8.85 11.96
C MET A 90 24.64 9.88 13.08
N HIS A 91 25.72 10.63 13.16
CA HIS A 91 25.86 11.77 14.07
C HIS A 91 26.50 12.93 13.30
N ASP A 92 26.00 14.12 13.50
CA ASP A 92 26.58 15.30 12.89
C ASP A 92 27.74 15.84 13.72
N GLY A 93 28.86 16.12 13.07
CA GLY A 93 30.00 16.77 13.68
C GLY A 93 29.85 18.29 13.84
N LYS A 94 28.71 18.86 13.37
CA LYS A 94 28.33 20.26 13.48
C LYS A 94 26.83 20.36 13.71
N PRO A 95 26.35 21.33 14.48
CA PRO A 95 24.92 21.48 14.73
C PRO A 95 24.12 21.56 13.43
N LEU A 96 23.33 20.52 13.15
CA LEU A 96 22.37 20.45 12.07
C LEU A 96 21.11 21.22 12.49
N ASN A 97 20.45 21.89 11.56
CA ASN A 97 19.19 22.57 11.80
C ASN A 97 19.18 23.49 13.04
N GLY A 98 20.27 24.25 13.25
CA GLY A 98 20.39 25.17 14.39
C GLY A 98 20.50 24.49 15.75
N GLY A 99 20.87 23.19 15.80
CA GLY A 99 20.97 22.38 17.01
C GLY A 99 19.66 21.70 17.41
N SER A 100 18.63 21.75 16.53
CA SER A 100 17.36 21.04 16.73
C SER A 100 17.35 19.80 15.83
N HIS A 101 17.72 18.64 16.37
CA HIS A 101 17.81 17.38 15.64
C HIS A 101 17.74 16.17 16.59
N ASN A 102 17.47 15.01 16.00
CA ASN A 102 17.17 13.79 16.77
C ASN A 102 18.39 13.14 17.44
N SER A 103 19.61 13.38 16.98
CA SER A 103 20.81 12.74 17.57
C SER A 103 21.09 13.21 19.00
N ASP A 104 20.69 14.42 19.37
CA ASP A 104 20.82 14.97 20.72
C ASP A 104 19.49 14.98 21.50
N TYR A 105 18.48 14.27 21.00
CA TYR A 105 17.12 14.24 21.54
C TYR A 105 16.44 15.61 21.65
N ASN A 106 16.94 16.62 20.90
CA ASN A 106 16.26 17.88 20.68
C ASN A 106 15.33 17.73 19.47
N LEU A 107 14.18 17.10 19.74
CA LEU A 107 13.33 16.48 18.73
C LEU A 107 12.75 17.47 17.72
N GLN A 108 12.73 17.04 16.45
CA GLN A 108 12.08 17.74 15.35
C GLN A 108 10.75 17.09 15.00
N ASP A 109 9.66 17.71 15.38
CA ASP A 109 8.30 17.19 15.18
C ASP A 109 8.00 16.89 13.71
N GLY A 110 8.42 17.79 12.79
CA GLY A 110 8.23 17.61 11.36
C GLY A 110 8.94 16.38 10.79
N TRP A 111 10.09 16.00 11.35
CA TRP A 111 10.79 14.78 10.96
C TRP A 111 10.14 13.55 11.60
N ASN A 112 9.80 13.66 12.87
CA ASN A 112 9.28 12.55 13.65
C ASN A 112 7.85 12.16 13.26
N SER A 113 7.05 13.10 12.72
CA SER A 113 5.71 12.83 12.22
C SER A 113 5.66 12.35 10.76
N ALA A 114 6.76 12.46 10.02
CA ALA A 114 6.78 12.21 8.58
C ALA A 114 6.36 10.77 8.22
N MET A 115 6.89 9.76 8.93
CA MET A 115 6.54 8.35 8.68
C MET A 115 5.04 8.10 8.88
N TRP A 116 4.44 8.65 9.93
CA TRP A 116 3.00 8.56 10.18
C TRP A 116 2.20 9.16 9.03
N GLY A 117 2.46 10.43 8.72
CA GLY A 117 1.73 11.16 7.69
C GLY A 117 1.83 10.46 6.33
N HIS A 118 3.02 10.05 5.92
CA HIS A 118 3.21 9.37 4.64
C HIS A 118 2.55 8.01 4.59
N THR A 119 2.65 7.21 5.66
CA THR A 119 2.03 5.89 5.71
C THR A 119 0.52 5.97 5.61
N TYR A 120 -0.11 6.78 6.46
CA TYR A 120 -1.57 6.85 6.53
C TYR A 120 -2.21 7.65 5.39
N SER A 121 -1.47 8.58 4.77
CA SER A 121 -2.01 9.36 3.64
C SER A 121 -1.80 8.69 2.28
N TYR A 122 -0.72 7.91 2.11
CA TYR A 122 -0.35 7.42 0.77
C TYR A 122 -0.29 5.90 0.65
N ILE A 123 0.24 5.17 1.64
CA ILE A 123 0.45 3.73 1.49
C ILE A 123 -0.70 2.90 2.04
N PHE A 124 -1.11 3.13 3.26
CA PHE A 124 -2.12 2.31 3.92
C PHE A 124 -3.48 2.33 3.20
N PRO A 125 -3.95 3.47 2.64
CA PRO A 125 -5.13 3.48 1.78
C PRO A 125 -5.00 2.59 0.54
N GLN A 126 -3.81 2.51 -0.07
CA GLN A 126 -3.58 1.63 -1.22
C GLN A 126 -3.60 0.15 -0.80
N ILE A 127 -3.03 -0.17 0.35
CA ILE A 127 -3.09 -1.52 0.92
C ILE A 127 -4.54 -1.92 1.18
N TYR A 128 -5.32 -1.09 1.85
CA TYR A 128 -6.73 -1.33 2.14
C TYR A 128 -7.56 -1.57 0.87
N GLN A 129 -7.38 -0.72 -0.13
CA GLN A 129 -8.06 -0.87 -1.41
C GLN A 129 -7.63 -2.15 -2.15
N SER A 130 -6.32 -2.49 -2.11
CA SER A 130 -5.81 -3.71 -2.71
C SER A 130 -6.40 -4.96 -2.04
N GLU A 131 -6.41 -5.01 -0.71
CA GLU A 131 -7.02 -6.12 0.04
C GLU A 131 -8.47 -6.33 -0.34
N ASN A 132 -9.27 -5.26 -0.38
CA ASN A 132 -10.69 -5.35 -0.71
C ASN A 132 -10.95 -5.75 -2.15
N ALA A 133 -10.15 -5.26 -3.10
CA ALA A 133 -10.31 -5.57 -4.51
C ALA A 133 -9.87 -6.99 -4.89
N THR A 134 -8.91 -7.57 -4.15
CA THR A 134 -8.26 -8.84 -4.55
C THR A 134 -8.65 -10.03 -3.71
N ARG A 135 -9.19 -9.85 -2.51
CA ARG A 135 -9.53 -10.90 -1.53
C ARG A 135 -10.24 -12.11 -2.14
N ASP A 136 -11.32 -11.88 -2.90
CA ASP A 136 -12.20 -12.93 -3.38
C ASP A 136 -11.95 -13.31 -4.86
N LYS A 137 -11.07 -12.59 -5.55
CA LYS A 137 -10.92 -12.72 -7.01
C LYS A 137 -9.48 -13.01 -7.47
N HIS A 138 -8.49 -12.49 -6.75
CA HIS A 138 -7.09 -12.50 -7.19
C HIS A 138 -6.17 -12.88 -6.03
N SER A 139 -6.22 -14.16 -5.64
CA SER A 139 -5.55 -14.66 -4.44
C SER A 139 -4.03 -14.43 -4.44
N GLY A 140 -3.36 -14.52 -5.59
CA GLY A 140 -1.94 -14.20 -5.70
C GLY A 140 -1.63 -12.74 -5.32
N PHE A 141 -2.39 -11.79 -5.85
CA PHE A 141 -2.25 -10.36 -5.50
C PHE A 141 -2.63 -10.09 -4.04
N PHE A 142 -3.68 -10.76 -3.54
CA PHE A 142 -4.10 -10.64 -2.14
C PHE A 142 -3.01 -11.11 -1.17
N GLY A 143 -2.40 -12.27 -1.42
CA GLY A 143 -1.32 -12.79 -0.58
C GLY A 143 -0.12 -11.84 -0.52
N ILE A 144 0.30 -11.29 -1.68
CA ILE A 144 1.38 -10.30 -1.74
C ILE A 144 0.99 -9.02 -0.99
N THR A 145 -0.26 -8.55 -1.12
CA THR A 145 -0.74 -7.37 -0.40
C THR A 145 -0.63 -7.55 1.11
N LYS A 146 -0.98 -8.74 1.64
CA LYS A 146 -0.83 -9.07 3.06
C LYS A 146 0.62 -9.00 3.53
N ILE A 147 1.55 -9.54 2.77
CA ILE A 147 2.98 -9.49 3.08
C ILE A 147 3.48 -8.03 3.13
N LEU A 148 3.14 -7.26 2.10
CA LEU A 148 3.55 -5.85 2.01
C LEU A 148 2.93 -4.99 3.11
N LYS A 149 1.70 -5.27 3.53
CA LYS A 149 1.07 -4.63 4.67
C LYS A 149 1.88 -4.82 5.94
N VAL A 150 2.25 -6.05 6.24
CA VAL A 150 3.09 -6.36 7.41
C VAL A 150 4.47 -5.71 7.30
N GLU A 151 5.11 -5.76 6.11
CA GLU A 151 6.44 -5.16 5.90
C GLU A 151 6.44 -3.65 6.10
N VAL A 152 5.42 -2.94 5.67
CA VAL A 152 5.31 -1.49 5.89
C VAL A 152 4.99 -1.18 7.35
N MET A 153 3.95 -1.84 7.88
CA MET A 153 3.36 -1.42 9.16
C MET A 153 4.16 -1.85 10.39
N HIS A 154 5.01 -2.90 10.29
CA HIS A 154 5.87 -3.25 11.42
C HIS A 154 6.85 -2.13 11.75
N ARG A 155 7.38 -1.41 10.76
CA ARG A 155 8.26 -0.26 10.99
C ARG A 155 7.53 0.88 11.68
N VAL A 156 6.25 1.09 11.33
CA VAL A 156 5.42 2.15 11.92
C VAL A 156 5.16 1.88 13.40
N THR A 157 4.74 0.66 13.74
CA THR A 157 4.53 0.30 15.17
C THR A 157 5.84 0.24 15.96
N ASP A 158 6.94 -0.17 15.33
CA ASP A 158 8.25 -0.16 15.99
C ASP A 158 8.72 1.26 16.34
N TYR A 159 8.30 2.24 15.55
CA TYR A 159 8.65 3.64 15.75
C TYR A 159 7.70 4.36 16.73
N TYR A 160 6.39 4.14 16.61
CA TYR A 160 5.38 4.87 17.37
C TYR A 160 4.76 4.08 18.53
N GLY A 161 4.96 2.76 18.59
CA GLY A 161 4.28 1.89 19.55
C GLY A 161 2.86 1.56 19.10
N SER A 162 1.86 2.10 19.78
CA SER A 162 0.45 1.91 19.42
C SER A 162 0.10 2.64 18.13
N ILE A 163 -0.60 1.98 17.21
CA ILE A 163 -0.98 2.53 15.89
C ILE A 163 -2.42 2.13 15.51
N VAL A 164 -3.04 2.87 14.61
CA VAL A 164 -4.34 2.49 14.02
C VAL A 164 -4.08 1.44 12.94
N TYR A 165 -4.45 0.19 13.19
CA TYR A 165 -4.16 -0.94 12.31
C TYR A 165 -5.38 -1.77 11.95
N THR A 166 -6.02 -2.41 12.95
CA THR A 166 -7.12 -3.36 12.73
C THR A 166 -8.41 -2.67 12.30
N HIS A 167 -8.63 -1.46 12.73
CA HIS A 167 -9.84 -0.67 12.48
C HIS A 167 -9.63 0.45 11.45
N PHE A 168 -8.58 0.36 10.65
CA PHE A 168 -8.35 1.36 9.61
C PHE A 168 -9.47 1.36 8.57
N ALA A 169 -10.01 2.55 8.29
CA ALA A 169 -11.13 2.78 7.37
C ALA A 169 -12.46 2.12 7.78
N ASP A 170 -12.60 1.69 9.02
CA ASP A 170 -13.89 1.28 9.57
C ASP A 170 -14.66 2.53 10.05
N PRO A 171 -15.77 2.92 9.39
CA PRO A 171 -16.50 4.13 9.73
C PRO A 171 -17.22 4.04 11.08
N ASP A 172 -17.42 2.84 11.59
CA ASP A 172 -18.14 2.58 12.85
C ASP A 172 -17.17 2.39 14.05
N ALA A 173 -15.87 2.28 13.78
CA ALA A 173 -14.88 2.12 14.83
C ALA A 173 -14.49 3.47 15.46
N GLU A 174 -14.32 3.47 16.79
CA GLU A 174 -13.52 4.51 17.43
C GLU A 174 -12.07 4.37 16.94
N TYR A 175 -11.46 5.48 16.49
CA TYR A 175 -10.06 5.49 16.04
C TYR A 175 -9.09 5.36 17.23
N ALA A 176 -9.35 4.42 18.14
CA ALA A 176 -8.41 4.07 19.19
C ALA A 176 -7.23 3.30 18.58
N PRO A 177 -5.98 3.67 18.90
CA PRO A 177 -4.83 2.92 18.43
C PRO A 177 -4.82 1.51 19.03
N ASP A 178 -4.52 0.51 18.22
CA ASP A 178 -4.20 -0.83 18.67
C ASP A 178 -2.89 -0.81 19.46
N THR A 179 -2.80 -1.60 20.53
CA THR A 179 -1.53 -1.77 21.24
C THR A 179 -0.50 -2.44 20.32
N GLN A 180 0.78 -2.16 20.53
CA GLN A 180 1.85 -2.81 19.73
C GLN A 180 1.77 -4.34 19.82
N GLU A 181 1.41 -4.90 20.99
CA GLU A 181 1.21 -6.33 21.16
C GLU A 181 0.09 -6.87 20.27
N ALA A 182 -1.05 -6.18 20.20
CA ALA A 182 -2.17 -6.57 19.35
C ALA A 182 -1.78 -6.51 17.87
N VAL A 183 -1.08 -5.46 17.46
CA VAL A 183 -0.59 -5.29 16.08
C VAL A 183 0.38 -6.42 15.70
N TYR A 184 1.31 -6.79 16.56
CA TYR A 184 2.23 -7.91 16.29
C TYR A 184 1.53 -9.26 16.21
N LYS A 185 0.50 -9.50 17.03
CA LYS A 185 -0.34 -10.70 16.91
C LYS A 185 -1.03 -10.78 15.56
N GLU A 186 -1.57 -9.64 15.10
CA GLU A 186 -2.21 -9.56 13.80
C GLU A 186 -1.22 -9.76 12.64
N PHE A 187 0.00 -9.24 12.74
CA PHE A 187 1.05 -9.49 11.75
C PHE A 187 1.29 -10.98 11.51
N PHE A 188 1.36 -11.78 12.57
CA PHE A 188 1.52 -13.22 12.43
C PHE A 188 0.31 -13.90 11.79
N CYS A 189 -0.90 -13.46 12.10
CA CYS A 189 -2.14 -13.95 11.47
C CYS A 189 -2.17 -13.59 9.98
N GLU A 190 -1.77 -12.38 9.61
CA GLU A 190 -1.72 -11.93 8.22
C GLU A 190 -0.66 -12.68 7.42
N LEU A 191 0.51 -12.94 8.01
CA LEU A 191 1.54 -13.77 7.37
C LEU A 191 1.10 -15.23 7.23
N ASP A 192 0.32 -15.77 8.17
CA ASP A 192 -0.30 -17.09 8.02
C ASP A 192 -1.23 -17.12 6.82
N THR A 193 -2.13 -16.16 6.74
CA THR A 193 -3.05 -16.02 5.61
C THR A 193 -2.29 -15.90 4.29
N ALA A 194 -1.28 -15.04 4.23
CA ALA A 194 -0.51 -14.81 3.02
C ALA A 194 0.22 -16.08 2.54
N VAL A 195 0.90 -16.77 3.45
CA VAL A 195 1.64 -18.01 3.11
C VAL A 195 0.68 -19.10 2.64
N THR A 196 -0.45 -19.31 3.33
CA THR A 196 -1.46 -20.28 2.94
C THR A 196 -2.02 -19.98 1.56
N VAL A 197 -2.49 -18.75 1.35
CA VAL A 197 -3.10 -18.33 0.07
C VAL A 197 -2.11 -18.42 -1.09
N LEU A 198 -0.85 -18.02 -0.87
CA LEU A 198 0.16 -18.11 -1.94
C LEU A 198 0.61 -19.53 -2.22
N THR A 199 0.67 -20.40 -1.21
CA THR A 199 0.95 -21.83 -1.40
C THR A 199 -0.13 -22.48 -2.27
N ASP A 200 -1.39 -22.33 -1.88
CA ASP A 200 -2.53 -22.86 -2.65
C ASP A 200 -2.56 -22.29 -4.08
N TYR A 201 -2.19 -21.02 -4.23
CA TYR A 201 -2.15 -20.36 -5.53
C TYR A 201 -1.06 -20.92 -6.44
N VAL A 202 0.16 -21.09 -5.94
CA VAL A 202 1.30 -21.63 -6.69
C VAL A 202 1.06 -23.10 -7.08
N GLU A 203 0.49 -23.90 -6.18
CA GLU A 203 0.15 -25.30 -6.47
C GLU A 203 -0.90 -25.42 -7.57
N SER A 204 -1.90 -24.53 -7.56
CA SER A 204 -2.97 -24.50 -8.56
C SER A 204 -2.55 -23.84 -9.89
N ASN A 205 -1.55 -22.96 -9.87
CA ASN A 205 -1.14 -22.15 -11.01
C ASN A 205 0.41 -22.08 -11.12
N PRO A 206 1.08 -23.20 -11.45
CA PRO A 206 2.55 -23.27 -11.42
C PRO A 206 3.25 -22.33 -12.41
N GLU A 207 2.57 -21.95 -13.49
CA GLU A 207 3.09 -21.06 -14.54
C GLU A 207 2.59 -19.60 -14.39
N ALA A 208 1.98 -19.25 -13.26
CA ALA A 208 1.45 -17.91 -13.02
C ALA A 208 2.57 -16.87 -13.05
N ALA A 209 2.39 -15.83 -13.87
CA ALA A 209 3.37 -14.77 -14.09
C ALA A 209 2.73 -13.37 -14.24
N GLU A 210 1.42 -13.25 -13.97
CA GLU A 210 0.66 -12.01 -14.17
C GLU A 210 1.18 -10.83 -13.36
N PHE A 211 1.87 -11.10 -12.26
CA PHE A 211 2.48 -10.06 -11.42
C PHE A 211 3.87 -9.62 -11.92
N SER A 212 4.53 -10.37 -12.79
CA SER A 212 5.95 -10.17 -13.13
C SER A 212 6.29 -8.75 -13.60
N ARG A 213 5.45 -8.13 -14.41
CA ARG A 213 5.68 -6.78 -14.94
C ARG A 213 5.51 -5.65 -13.90
N PHE A 214 4.89 -5.95 -12.77
CA PHE A 214 4.64 -5.00 -11.67
C PHE A 214 5.55 -5.21 -10.48
N ASP A 215 6.23 -6.36 -10.44
CA ASP A 215 7.07 -6.75 -9.33
C ASP A 215 8.48 -6.18 -9.47
N ILE A 216 8.81 -5.23 -8.63
CA ILE A 216 10.13 -4.59 -8.60
C ILE A 216 11.13 -5.30 -7.66
N LEU A 217 10.70 -6.38 -6.98
CA LEU A 217 11.48 -7.02 -5.93
C LEU A 217 11.83 -8.48 -6.23
N MET A 218 10.88 -9.27 -6.72
CA MET A 218 10.99 -10.74 -6.83
C MET A 218 10.75 -11.27 -8.24
N ASP A 219 10.72 -10.40 -9.24
CA ASP A 219 10.55 -10.74 -10.65
C ASP A 219 9.28 -11.58 -10.91
N GLY A 220 8.21 -11.29 -10.17
CA GLY A 220 6.91 -11.96 -10.28
C GLY A 220 6.84 -13.36 -9.71
N LYS A 221 7.88 -13.83 -9.03
CA LYS A 221 7.96 -15.20 -8.50
C LYS A 221 7.21 -15.31 -7.18
N TYR A 222 6.01 -15.84 -7.18
CA TYR A 222 5.19 -16.06 -5.98
C TYR A 222 5.89 -16.90 -4.91
N THR A 223 6.68 -17.90 -5.30
CA THR A 223 7.50 -18.69 -4.37
C THR A 223 8.54 -17.84 -3.64
N SER A 224 9.09 -16.83 -4.29
CA SER A 224 10.02 -15.87 -3.65
C SER A 224 9.30 -14.98 -2.64
N TRP A 225 8.03 -14.64 -2.90
CA TRP A 225 7.19 -13.92 -1.95
C TRP A 225 6.85 -14.75 -0.71
N ILE A 226 6.65 -16.07 -0.86
CA ILE A 226 6.50 -16.99 0.30
C ILE A 226 7.78 -17.00 1.13
N LYS A 227 8.95 -17.11 0.50
CA LYS A 227 10.25 -17.02 1.20
C LYS A 227 10.43 -15.67 1.91
N PHE A 228 10.01 -14.58 1.27
CA PHE A 228 10.03 -13.26 1.89
C PHE A 228 9.14 -13.20 3.13
N ALA A 229 7.91 -13.72 3.06
CA ALA A 229 6.99 -13.79 4.19
C ALA A 229 7.57 -14.59 5.37
N ASN A 230 8.21 -15.73 5.09
CA ASN A 230 8.88 -16.54 6.10
C ASN A 230 10.06 -15.79 6.74
N SER A 231 10.87 -15.11 5.94
CA SER A 231 12.00 -14.29 6.43
C SER A 231 11.51 -13.12 7.30
N LEU A 232 10.45 -12.45 6.87
CA LEU A 232 9.81 -11.38 7.63
C LEU A 232 9.26 -11.92 8.96
N ARG A 233 8.58 -13.08 8.95
CA ARG A 233 8.09 -13.75 10.15
C ARG A 233 9.22 -14.03 11.14
N MET A 234 10.35 -14.58 10.67
CA MET A 234 11.51 -14.82 11.54
C MET A 234 12.04 -13.53 12.16
N ARG A 235 12.13 -12.46 11.37
CA ARG A 235 12.55 -11.14 11.85
C ARG A 235 11.60 -10.62 12.94
N LEU A 236 10.30 -10.67 12.71
CA LEU A 236 9.30 -10.25 13.70
C LEU A 236 9.32 -11.12 14.95
N ALA A 237 9.49 -12.44 14.80
CA ALA A 237 9.64 -13.36 15.92
C ALA A 237 10.84 -12.98 16.82
N MET A 238 11.97 -12.66 16.22
CA MET A 238 13.15 -12.22 16.98
C MET A 238 12.93 -10.89 17.70
N ARG A 239 12.12 -9.98 17.15
CA ARG A 239 11.85 -8.69 17.79
C ARG A 239 11.02 -8.83 19.07
N ILE A 240 10.14 -9.82 19.15
CA ILE A 240 9.34 -10.09 20.38
C ILE A 240 10.04 -11.04 21.36
N ALA A 241 11.27 -11.47 21.10
CA ALA A 241 11.95 -12.52 21.87
C ALA A 241 12.11 -12.20 23.38
N LEU A 242 12.17 -10.92 23.74
CA LEU A 242 12.24 -10.49 25.13
C LEU A 242 10.87 -10.27 25.76
N ALA A 243 9.85 -9.93 24.94
CA ALA A 243 8.48 -9.67 25.39
C ALA A 243 7.66 -10.96 25.53
N ASP A 244 7.78 -11.87 24.56
CA ASP A 244 7.09 -13.17 24.55
C ASP A 244 8.01 -14.24 23.92
N LYS A 245 8.76 -14.90 24.77
CA LYS A 245 9.75 -15.90 24.35
C LYS A 245 9.11 -17.14 23.70
N GLU A 246 7.96 -17.56 24.18
CA GLU A 246 7.27 -18.75 23.65
C GLU A 246 6.69 -18.48 22.28
N LYS A 247 6.00 -17.36 22.10
CA LYS A 247 5.47 -16.91 20.82
C LYS A 247 6.62 -16.70 19.83
N SER A 248 7.68 -16.01 20.23
CA SER A 248 8.88 -15.81 19.43
C SER A 248 9.41 -17.13 18.87
N ARG A 249 9.62 -18.12 19.76
CA ARG A 249 10.13 -19.43 19.36
C ARG A 249 9.17 -20.15 18.39
N SER A 250 7.88 -20.14 18.69
CA SER A 250 6.90 -20.84 17.84
C SER A 250 6.81 -20.24 16.46
N GLU A 251 6.77 -18.91 16.33
CA GLU A 251 6.71 -18.22 15.04
C GLU A 251 8.00 -18.38 14.24
N PHE A 252 9.15 -18.32 14.92
CA PHE A 252 10.44 -18.56 14.28
C PHE A 252 10.51 -19.97 13.67
N LEU A 253 10.16 -21.00 14.45
CA LEU A 253 10.19 -22.38 14.00
C LEU A 253 9.17 -22.66 12.89
N LYS A 254 8.03 -22.03 12.93
CA LYS A 254 7.02 -22.13 11.87
C LYS A 254 7.56 -21.64 10.53
N ALA A 255 8.25 -20.51 10.51
CA ALA A 255 8.88 -19.99 9.30
C ALA A 255 10.09 -20.83 8.86
N PHE A 256 10.94 -21.23 9.80
CA PHE A 256 12.15 -21.99 9.52
C PHE A 256 11.86 -23.37 8.91
N ASN A 257 10.80 -24.05 9.38
CA ASN A 257 10.40 -25.36 8.91
C ASN A 257 9.44 -25.33 7.70
N ASN A 258 9.12 -24.16 7.16
CA ASN A 258 8.28 -24.07 5.98
C ASN A 258 8.99 -24.68 4.76
N GLU A 259 8.27 -25.44 3.95
CA GLU A 259 8.83 -26.17 2.80
C GLU A 259 9.47 -25.28 1.73
N TYR A 260 8.95 -24.05 1.55
CA TYR A 260 9.54 -23.07 0.63
C TYR A 260 10.83 -22.45 1.19
N GLY A 261 11.08 -22.58 2.50
CA GLY A 261 12.23 -21.98 3.16
C GLY A 261 12.13 -20.47 3.31
N VAL A 262 13.29 -19.84 3.43
CA VAL A 262 13.47 -18.40 3.62
C VAL A 262 14.28 -17.80 2.47
N LEU A 263 14.39 -16.48 2.41
CA LEU A 263 15.28 -15.83 1.44
C LEU A 263 16.74 -16.23 1.71
N ASP A 264 17.43 -16.56 0.64
CA ASP A 264 18.88 -16.74 0.66
C ASP A 264 19.58 -15.38 0.84
N CYS A 265 20.90 -15.37 0.93
CA CYS A 265 21.67 -14.15 1.13
C CYS A 265 21.36 -13.11 0.04
N LEU A 266 20.78 -11.96 0.41
CA LEU A 266 20.41 -10.89 -0.50
C LEU A 266 21.58 -10.32 -1.31
N LEU A 267 22.81 -10.52 -0.86
CA LEU A 267 24.02 -10.09 -1.56
C LEU A 267 24.22 -10.78 -2.91
N TYR A 268 23.60 -11.95 -3.11
CA TYR A 268 23.68 -12.71 -4.36
C TYR A 268 22.48 -12.51 -5.28
N THR A 269 21.39 -11.92 -4.78
CA THR A 269 20.15 -11.77 -5.51
C THR A 269 19.85 -10.33 -5.91
N SER A 270 20.51 -9.36 -5.27
CA SER A 270 20.42 -7.96 -5.69
C SER A 270 21.38 -7.72 -6.84
N PRO A 271 20.90 -7.28 -8.02
CA PRO A 271 21.82 -6.80 -9.04
C PRO A 271 22.63 -5.65 -8.45
N SER A 272 23.94 -5.77 -8.53
CA SER A 272 24.84 -4.69 -8.15
C SER A 272 24.46 -3.41 -8.92
N PRO A 273 24.41 -2.24 -8.27
CA PRO A 273 24.08 -1.00 -8.94
C PRO A 273 25.08 -0.66 -10.05
#